data_853ff05552b189c8422cf943244d6778
#
_entry.id   853ff05552b189c8422cf943244d6778
#
_cell.length_a   1.000
_cell.length_b   1.000
_cell.length_c   1.000
_cell.angle_alpha   90.00
_cell.angle_beta   90.00
_cell.angle_gamma   90.00
#
_symmetry.space_group_name_H-M   'P 1'
#
loop_
_entity.id
_entity.type
_entity.pdbx_description
1 polymer ?
#
loop_
_entity_poly.entity_id
_entity_poly.type
_entity_poly.pdbx_seq_one_letter_code
_entity_poly.pdbx_strand_id
1 'polypeptide(L)'
;RFNGPQKAYYYFSDTEHGAMQEIGKHGSGDEAQVAEIEGRRDVRLIDLSGVGRGTNYFLKYLRFPFTNTDQVIPPEYLVPNFVAQCCRHAGIDGIKYYGSKTYSNYVVWDDGLFRIASMRVVPIE
;
A
#
# COMPACT_ATOMS: atom_id res chain seq x y z
N ARG A 1 3.29 -0.58 5.93
CA ARG A 1 2.28 -1.43 6.58
C ARG A 1 2.50 -2.92 6.34
N PHE A 2 2.73 -3.34 5.09
CA PHE A 2 2.85 -4.77 4.75
C PHE A 2 4.29 -5.29 4.78
N ASN A 3 5.27 -4.42 4.67
CA ASN A 3 6.69 -4.84 4.63
C ASN A 3 7.28 -5.00 6.02
N GLY A 4 8.23 -5.93 6.14
CA GLY A 4 9.01 -6.10 7.36
C GLY A 4 10.04 -4.97 7.54
N PRO A 5 10.72 -4.89 8.71
CA PRO A 5 11.57 -3.74 9.05
C PRO A 5 12.75 -3.50 8.11
N GLN A 6 13.24 -4.51 7.42
CA GLN A 6 14.41 -4.39 6.55
C GLN A 6 14.10 -4.69 5.09
N LYS A 7 12.82 -4.67 4.70
CA LYS A 7 12.38 -4.94 3.35
C LYS A 7 11.62 -3.75 2.79
N ALA A 8 11.92 -3.38 1.57
CA ALA A 8 11.20 -2.32 0.87
C ALA A 8 10.14 -2.97 -0.04
N TYR A 9 8.90 -2.53 0.11
CA TYR A 9 7.81 -2.83 -0.81
C TYR A 9 7.39 -1.53 -1.49
N TYR A 10 6.65 -1.65 -2.58
CA TYR A 10 6.26 -0.50 -3.39
C TYR A 10 4.76 -0.30 -3.28
N TYR A 11 4.35 0.90 -2.89
CA TYR A 11 2.97 1.25 -2.59
C TYR A 11 2.43 2.22 -3.63
N PHE A 12 1.25 1.93 -4.16
CA PHE A 12 0.61 2.73 -5.18
C PHE A 12 -0.85 2.97 -4.85
N SER A 13 -1.44 3.98 -5.49
CA SER A 13 -2.88 4.21 -5.50
C SER A 13 -3.39 4.16 -6.93
N ASP A 14 -4.67 3.84 -7.10
CA ASP A 14 -5.27 3.77 -8.44
C ASP A 14 -5.61 5.15 -9.02
N THR A 15 -5.51 6.21 -8.21
CA THR A 15 -5.73 7.59 -8.65
C THR A 15 -4.66 8.52 -8.11
N GLU A 16 -4.42 9.62 -8.81
CA GLU A 16 -3.54 10.68 -8.31
C GLU A 16 -4.03 11.25 -6.99
N HIS A 17 -5.35 11.47 -6.89
CA HIS A 17 -5.97 11.94 -5.65
C HIS A 17 -5.66 11.01 -4.47
N GLY A 18 -5.79 9.70 -4.69
CA GLY A 18 -5.47 8.70 -3.66
C GLY A 18 -4.01 8.77 -3.23
N ALA A 19 -3.09 8.85 -4.20
CA ALA A 19 -1.66 8.96 -3.90
C ALA A 19 -1.36 10.22 -3.09
N MET A 20 -1.97 11.34 -3.42
CA MET A 20 -1.79 12.59 -2.68
C MET A 20 -2.37 12.51 -1.26
N GLN A 21 -3.51 11.85 -1.09
CA GLN A 21 -4.09 11.62 0.24
C GLN A 21 -3.17 10.77 1.13
N GLU A 22 -2.56 9.74 0.57
CA GLU A 22 -1.64 8.89 1.32
C GLU A 22 -0.37 9.65 1.74
N ILE A 23 0.16 10.48 0.87
CA ILE A 23 1.30 11.35 1.20
C ILE A 23 0.94 12.30 2.33
N GLY A 24 -0.25 12.89 2.31
CA GLY A 24 -0.72 13.79 3.35
C GLY A 24 -0.82 13.14 4.73
N LYS A 25 -1.02 11.82 4.78
CA LYS A 25 -1.04 11.06 6.04
C LYS A 25 0.34 10.84 6.64
N HIS A 26 1.39 10.80 5.81
CA HIS A 26 2.70 10.31 6.22
C HIS A 26 3.84 11.31 5.99
N GLY A 27 3.59 12.39 5.28
CA GLY A 27 4.63 13.32 4.90
C GLY A 27 4.32 14.77 5.24
N SER A 28 5.34 15.60 5.09
CA SER A 28 5.24 17.04 5.18
C SER A 28 5.99 17.64 4.00
N GLY A 29 5.59 18.82 3.57
CA GLY A 29 6.22 19.53 2.47
C GLY A 29 5.20 20.25 1.61
N ASP A 30 5.70 21.08 0.71
CA ASP A 30 4.86 21.92 -0.14
C ASP A 30 4.61 21.30 -1.52
N GLU A 31 5.46 20.37 -1.93
CA GLU A 31 5.41 19.73 -3.25
C GLU A 31 5.65 18.23 -3.14
N ALA A 32 5.10 17.49 -4.08
CA ALA A 32 5.33 16.07 -4.21
C ALA A 32 5.68 15.72 -5.66
N GLN A 33 6.52 14.70 -5.82
CA GLN A 33 6.70 14.09 -7.14
C GLN A 33 5.64 13.02 -7.33
N VAL A 34 4.90 13.14 -8.44
CA VAL A 34 3.89 12.15 -8.83
C VAL A 34 4.42 11.36 -10.01
N ALA A 35 4.49 10.05 -9.84
CA ALA A 35 4.90 9.13 -10.90
C ALA A 35 3.70 8.30 -11.33
N GLU A 36 3.50 8.20 -12.64
CA GLU A 36 2.54 7.28 -13.22
C GLU A 36 3.25 5.96 -13.50
N ILE A 37 2.68 4.87 -12.99
CA ILE A 37 3.28 3.55 -13.03
C ILE A 37 2.50 2.68 -14.00
N GLU A 38 3.20 1.92 -14.83
CA GLU A 38 2.62 0.88 -15.69
C GLU A 38 3.20 -0.47 -15.33
N GLY A 39 2.38 -1.51 -15.44
CA GLY A 39 2.84 -2.88 -15.33
C GLY A 39 3.66 -3.30 -16.55
N ARG A 40 4.72 -4.05 -16.33
CA ARG A 40 5.54 -4.65 -17.41
C ARG A 40 4.94 -5.95 -17.91
N ARG A 41 4.10 -6.58 -17.12
CA ARG A 41 3.41 -7.83 -17.41
C ARG A 41 2.14 -7.89 -16.57
N ASP A 42 1.32 -8.89 -16.83
CA ASP A 42 0.19 -9.15 -15.95
C ASP A 42 0.69 -9.52 -14.55
N VAL A 43 0.05 -8.99 -13.54
CA VAL A 43 0.38 -9.24 -12.13
C VAL A 43 -0.78 -9.96 -11.46
N ARG A 44 -0.45 -10.79 -10.48
CA ARG A 44 -1.42 -11.52 -9.67
C ARG A 44 -1.54 -10.84 -8.33
N LEU A 45 -2.72 -10.28 -8.08
CA LEU A 45 -2.99 -9.56 -6.83
C LEU A 45 -4.12 -10.25 -6.06
N ILE A 46 -4.02 -10.21 -4.74
CA ILE A 46 -5.17 -10.53 -3.88
C ILE A 46 -5.90 -9.24 -3.58
N ASP A 47 -7.20 -9.23 -3.81
CA ASP A 47 -8.05 -8.08 -3.51
C ASP A 47 -8.61 -8.19 -2.10
N LEU A 48 -8.04 -7.40 -1.19
CA LEU A 48 -8.50 -7.29 0.19
C LEU A 48 -9.25 -5.98 0.47
N SER A 49 -9.65 -5.26 -0.58
CA SER A 49 -10.28 -3.94 -0.43
C SER A 49 -11.62 -3.99 0.29
N GLY A 50 -12.33 -5.12 0.23
CA GLY A 50 -13.59 -5.33 0.95
C GLY A 50 -13.44 -5.87 2.37
N VAL A 51 -12.23 -6.23 2.78
CA VAL A 51 -11.98 -6.82 4.09
C VAL A 51 -12.18 -5.78 5.19
N GLY A 52 -12.72 -6.21 6.31
CA GLY A 52 -12.98 -5.33 7.45
C GLY A 52 -14.42 -4.84 7.53
N ARG A 53 -15.25 -5.19 6.55
CA ARG A 53 -16.69 -4.88 6.56
C ARG A 53 -17.55 -6.04 7.06
N GLY A 54 -16.96 -7.22 7.22
CA GLY A 54 -17.67 -8.42 7.63
C GLY A 54 -17.31 -8.85 9.05
N THR A 55 -17.52 -10.13 9.30
CA THR A 55 -17.35 -10.75 10.62
C THR A 55 -15.95 -11.29 10.88
N ASN A 56 -15.02 -11.17 9.93
CA ASN A 56 -13.67 -11.68 10.13
C ASN A 56 -12.83 -10.68 10.92
N TYR A 57 -12.76 -10.87 12.22
CA TYR A 57 -12.04 -9.97 13.12
C TYR A 57 -10.53 -9.96 12.90
N PHE A 58 -9.96 -11.04 12.42
CA PHE A 58 -8.53 -11.10 12.15
C PHE A 58 -8.12 -10.14 11.04
N LEU A 59 -8.84 -10.17 9.92
CA LEU A 59 -8.51 -9.37 8.74
C LEU A 59 -8.90 -7.89 8.89
N LYS A 60 -9.77 -7.55 9.84
CA LYS A 60 -10.12 -6.14 10.06
C LYS A 60 -8.91 -5.29 10.48
N TYR A 61 -7.87 -5.90 11.05
CA TYR A 61 -6.64 -5.19 11.40
C TYR A 61 -5.93 -4.58 10.20
N LEU A 62 -6.24 -5.02 8.99
CA LEU A 62 -5.71 -4.41 7.76
C LEU A 62 -6.19 -2.97 7.58
N ARG A 63 -7.26 -2.57 8.24
CA ARG A 63 -7.85 -1.24 8.11
C ARG A 63 -7.57 -0.32 9.31
N PHE A 64 -6.87 -0.78 10.31
CA PHE A 64 -6.57 0.04 11.48
C PHE A 64 -5.68 1.20 11.08
N PRO A 65 -5.93 2.42 11.63
CA PRO A 65 -5.07 3.56 11.36
C PRO A 65 -3.67 3.35 11.93
N PHE A 66 -2.72 4.05 11.35
CA PHE A 66 -1.34 4.06 11.82
C PHE A 66 -1.25 4.66 13.22
N THR A 67 -0.50 4.02 14.10
CA THR A 67 -0.17 4.54 15.42
C THR A 67 1.33 4.79 15.51
N ASN A 68 1.71 6.01 15.92
CA ASN A 68 3.10 6.34 16.10
C ASN A 68 3.59 5.74 17.42
N THR A 69 4.53 4.80 17.35
CA THR A 69 5.09 4.13 18.54
C THR A 69 6.61 4.03 18.41
N ASP A 70 7.28 3.77 19.55
CA ASP A 70 8.72 3.52 19.57
C ASP A 70 9.08 2.08 19.21
N GLN A 71 8.11 1.25 18.94
CA GLN A 71 8.33 -0.14 18.56
C GLN A 71 8.86 -0.23 17.12
N VAL A 72 9.72 -1.21 16.86
CA VAL A 72 10.26 -1.44 15.51
C VAL A 72 9.15 -1.73 14.51
N ILE A 73 8.14 -2.51 14.92
CA ILE A 73 6.94 -2.73 14.13
C ILE A 73 5.75 -2.28 14.97
N PRO A 74 5.00 -1.26 14.53
CA PRO A 74 3.77 -0.88 15.21
C PRO A 74 2.81 -2.07 15.30
N PRO A 75 2.09 -2.26 16.42
CA PRO A 75 1.21 -3.42 16.60
C PRO A 75 0.19 -3.60 15.47
N GLU A 76 -0.36 -2.53 14.95
CA GLU A 76 -1.35 -2.56 13.86
C GLU A 76 -0.75 -3.02 12.53
N TYR A 77 0.58 -3.15 12.42
CA TYR A 77 1.25 -3.63 11.22
C TYR A 77 1.52 -5.14 11.24
N LEU A 78 1.37 -5.79 12.39
CA LEU A 78 1.71 -7.22 12.51
C LEU A 78 0.85 -8.10 11.62
N VAL A 79 -0.46 -7.90 11.60
CA VAL A 79 -1.37 -8.67 10.76
C VAL A 79 -1.14 -8.39 9.27
N PRO A 80 -1.09 -7.13 8.81
CA PRO A 80 -0.76 -6.86 7.42
C PRO A 80 0.57 -7.45 6.97
N ASN A 81 1.60 -7.38 7.80
CA ASN A 81 2.90 -7.94 7.51
C ASN A 81 2.82 -9.46 7.31
N PHE A 82 2.15 -10.16 8.22
CA PHE A 82 1.95 -11.59 8.14
C PHE A 82 1.19 -12.00 6.87
N VAL A 83 0.12 -11.29 6.55
CA VAL A 83 -0.69 -11.55 5.35
C VAL A 83 0.17 -11.38 4.09
N ALA A 84 0.99 -10.33 4.03
CA ALA A 84 1.88 -10.11 2.89
C ALA A 84 2.89 -11.25 2.73
N GLN A 85 3.46 -11.74 3.82
CA GLN A 85 4.39 -12.87 3.76
C GLN A 85 3.72 -14.13 3.25
N CYS A 86 2.51 -14.41 3.70
CA CYS A 86 1.74 -15.55 3.20
C CYS A 86 1.48 -15.44 1.70
N CYS A 87 1.07 -14.28 1.23
CA CYS A 87 0.83 -14.03 -0.20
C CYS A 87 2.10 -14.23 -1.02
N ARG A 88 3.20 -13.71 -0.54
CA ARG A 88 4.50 -13.84 -1.21
C ARG A 88 4.92 -15.31 -1.34
N HIS A 89 4.77 -16.07 -0.28
CA HIS A 89 5.05 -17.52 -0.32
C HIS A 89 4.15 -18.27 -1.29
N ALA A 90 2.91 -17.83 -1.46
CA ALA A 90 1.96 -18.43 -2.40
C ALA A 90 2.20 -18.03 -3.86
N GLY A 91 3.21 -17.23 -4.16
CA GLY A 91 3.50 -16.79 -5.52
C GLY A 91 2.62 -15.66 -6.02
N ILE A 92 1.98 -14.93 -5.11
CA ILE A 92 1.18 -13.75 -5.42
C ILE A 92 2.11 -12.53 -5.51
N ASP A 93 1.86 -11.65 -6.46
CA ASP A 93 2.75 -10.51 -6.75
C ASP A 93 2.49 -9.30 -5.87
N GLY A 94 1.29 -9.17 -5.32
CA GLY A 94 0.94 -8.03 -4.49
C GLY A 94 -0.47 -8.11 -3.94
N ILE A 95 -0.90 -7.03 -3.29
CA ILE A 95 -2.19 -6.92 -2.62
C ILE A 95 -2.85 -5.61 -3.03
N LYS A 96 -4.13 -5.67 -3.37
CA LYS A 96 -5.01 -4.50 -3.47
C LYS A 96 -5.74 -4.36 -2.14
N TYR A 97 -5.72 -3.18 -1.55
CA TYR A 97 -6.35 -2.97 -0.24
C TYR A 97 -7.05 -1.61 -0.18
N TYR A 98 -7.86 -1.46 0.86
CA TYR A 98 -8.69 -0.28 1.04
C TYR A 98 -7.84 0.96 1.29
N GLY A 99 -8.08 2.01 0.54
CA GLY A 99 -7.52 3.33 0.79
C GLY A 99 -8.57 4.26 1.39
N SER A 100 -9.64 4.49 0.64
CA SER A 100 -10.81 5.25 1.07
C SER A 100 -12.02 4.82 0.23
N LYS A 101 -13.14 5.54 0.37
CA LYS A 101 -14.32 5.30 -0.48
C LYS A 101 -14.08 5.62 -1.95
N THR A 102 -13.07 6.43 -2.26
CA THR A 102 -12.84 6.94 -3.63
C THR A 102 -11.62 6.34 -4.30
N TYR A 103 -10.78 5.62 -3.58
CA TYR A 103 -9.59 5.01 -4.17
C TYR A 103 -9.17 3.75 -3.44
N SER A 104 -8.48 2.87 -4.15
CA SER A 104 -7.82 1.70 -3.60
C SER A 104 -6.31 1.86 -3.66
N ASN A 105 -5.63 1.18 -2.75
CA ASN A 105 -4.18 1.14 -2.70
C ASN A 105 -3.67 -0.24 -3.13
N TYR A 106 -2.42 -0.27 -3.55
CA TYR A 106 -1.75 -1.47 -4.01
C TYR A 106 -0.37 -1.54 -3.37
N VAL A 107 0.06 -2.74 -3.05
CA VAL A 107 1.44 -3.00 -2.64
C VAL A 107 1.98 -4.17 -3.43
N VAL A 108 3.18 -4.02 -3.98
CA VAL A 108 3.92 -5.08 -4.65
C VAL A 108 5.32 -5.18 -4.05
N TRP A 109 5.92 -6.35 -4.09
CA TRP A 109 7.23 -6.59 -3.46
C TRP A 109 8.38 -6.71 -4.44
N ASP A 110 8.13 -6.65 -5.75
CA ASP A 110 9.17 -6.76 -6.76
C ASP A 110 9.10 -5.58 -7.73
N ASP A 111 10.17 -4.80 -7.82
CA ASP A 111 10.25 -3.62 -8.69
C ASP A 111 10.34 -4.00 -10.19
N GLY A 112 10.65 -5.24 -10.50
CA GLY A 112 10.67 -5.74 -11.87
C GLY A 112 9.28 -5.84 -12.51
N LEU A 113 8.20 -5.69 -11.73
CA LEU A 113 6.82 -5.81 -12.21
C LEU A 113 6.29 -4.55 -12.88
N PHE A 114 6.93 -3.42 -12.69
CA PHE A 114 6.41 -2.14 -13.16
C PHE A 114 7.53 -1.24 -13.69
N ARG A 115 7.12 -0.17 -14.38
CA ARG A 115 8.00 0.90 -14.81
C ARG A 115 7.33 2.25 -14.59
N ILE A 116 8.13 3.29 -14.51
CA ILE A 116 7.63 4.67 -14.43
C ILE A 116 7.35 5.15 -15.86
N ALA A 117 6.09 5.45 -16.16
CA ALA A 117 5.69 5.96 -17.48
C ALA A 117 5.87 7.47 -17.57
N SER A 118 5.63 8.21 -16.50
CA SER A 118 5.83 9.65 -16.44
C SER A 118 6.06 10.09 -15.01
N MET A 119 6.63 11.29 -14.85
CA MET A 119 6.88 11.86 -13.53
C MET A 119 6.70 13.38 -13.62
N ARG A 120 6.07 13.96 -12.59
CA ARG A 120 5.89 15.41 -12.50
C ARG A 120 5.84 15.85 -11.05
N VAL A 121 6.06 17.13 -10.82
CA VAL A 121 5.97 17.76 -9.50
C VAL A 121 4.63 18.46 -9.39
N VAL A 122 3.93 18.26 -8.28
CA VAL A 122 2.64 18.91 -8.01
C VAL A 122 2.66 19.53 -6.62
N PRO A 123 1.93 20.64 -6.41
CA PRO A 123 1.80 21.22 -5.08
C PRO A 123 0.94 20.32 -4.18
N ILE A 124 1.29 20.28 -2.92
CA ILE A 124 0.49 19.60 -1.89
C ILE A 124 -0.46 20.64 -1.29
N GLU A 125 -1.75 20.35 -1.37
CA GLU A 125 -2.79 21.19 -0.78
C GLU A 125 -3.15 20.77 0.63
#